data_73f9a8767c24ef9b92efb66f90c5c6ac
#
_entry.id   73f9a8767c24ef9b92efb66f90c5c6ac
#
_cell.length_a   1.000
_cell.length_b   1.000
_cell.length_c   1.000
_cell.angle_alpha   90.00
_cell.angle_beta   90.00
_cell.angle_gamma   90.00
#
_symmetry.space_group_name_H-M   'P 1'
#
loop_
_entity.id
_entity.type
_entity.pdbx_description
1 polymer ?
#
loop_
_entity_poly.entity_id
_entity_poly.type
_entity_poly.pdbx_seq_one_letter_code
_entity_poly.pdbx_strand_id
1 'polypeptide(L)'
;MAVSPARASGRRPARGGFWAVFPPRAGYGVAVSRTPSLEELLAAYAAGWFPMDIDGHVGFYEFDPRAIIPLDGFRVPRSVRRALRDDPFEIRMDTAFNAVVTECGLPREGGEWLSPRLAAAYRTLHDAGFAHSVEAWFAGRLVGGLFGVALGQMFTSESMFHRVGNAGHAALVATHAHLVEGGFGLWDIQMTSPHTARFGAIDIPPAEYRQRLRSALKGSAAF
;
A
#
# COMPACT_ATOMS: atom_id res chain seq x y z
N MET A 1 -27.69 -24.26 45.71
CA MET A 1 -26.37 -24.27 45.06
C MET A 1 -26.43 -23.38 43.83
N ALA A 2 -25.89 -22.19 43.95
CA ALA A 2 -25.89 -21.20 42.84
C ALA A 2 -24.56 -21.32 42.10
N VAL A 3 -24.62 -21.57 40.81
CA VAL A 3 -23.45 -21.62 39.90
C VAL A 3 -23.12 -20.21 39.49
N SER A 4 -21.94 -19.72 39.85
CA SER A 4 -21.38 -18.42 39.48
C SER A 4 -20.94 -18.43 38.03
N PRO A 5 -21.23 -17.38 37.23
CA PRO A 5 -20.75 -17.32 35.85
C PRO A 5 -19.26 -16.93 35.81
N ALA A 6 -18.50 -17.69 34.98
CA ALA A 6 -17.08 -17.47 34.73
C ALA A 6 -16.86 -16.07 34.12
N ARG A 7 -15.94 -15.29 34.69
CA ARG A 7 -15.45 -14.02 34.16
C ARG A 7 -14.68 -14.27 32.90
N ALA A 8 -15.18 -13.74 31.75
CA ALA A 8 -14.41 -13.63 30.54
C ALA A 8 -13.22 -12.69 30.79
N SER A 9 -12.01 -13.21 30.65
CA SER A 9 -10.77 -12.44 30.74
C SER A 9 -10.67 -11.58 29.46
N GLY A 10 -11.09 -10.32 29.57
CA GLY A 10 -10.88 -9.33 28.54
C GLY A 10 -9.38 -9.08 28.36
N ARG A 11 -8.78 -9.62 27.32
CA ARG A 11 -7.48 -9.15 26.85
C ARG A 11 -7.70 -7.73 26.33
N ARG A 12 -7.08 -6.76 27.00
CA ARG A 12 -6.98 -5.39 26.51
C ARG A 12 -6.25 -5.45 25.16
N PRO A 13 -6.73 -4.77 24.10
CA PRO A 13 -5.98 -4.66 22.85
C PRO A 13 -4.64 -3.98 23.15
N ALA A 14 -3.58 -4.45 22.50
CA ALA A 14 -2.24 -3.89 22.60
C ALA A 14 -2.29 -2.39 22.28
N ARG A 15 -1.78 -1.57 23.19
CA ARG A 15 -1.72 -0.12 22.99
C ARG A 15 -0.71 0.18 21.90
N GLY A 16 -1.13 0.98 20.88
CA GLY A 16 -0.23 1.74 20.04
C GLY A 16 0.10 1.18 18.68
N GLY A 17 -0.86 0.61 17.94
CA GLY A 17 -0.73 0.49 16.49
C GLY A 17 -0.90 1.85 15.82
N PHE A 18 -0.24 2.08 14.70
CA PHE A 18 -0.32 3.28 13.84
C PHE A 18 -1.78 3.71 13.54
N TRP A 19 -2.71 2.77 13.54
CA TRP A 19 -4.16 2.93 13.36
C TRP A 19 -4.88 3.67 14.49
N ALA A 20 -4.27 3.80 15.68
CA ALA A 20 -4.89 4.49 16.82
C ALA A 20 -4.95 6.02 16.62
N VAL A 21 -4.16 6.57 15.70
CA VAL A 21 -4.09 8.02 15.42
C VAL A 21 -5.09 8.43 14.33
N PHE A 22 -5.33 7.54 13.34
CA PHE A 22 -6.27 7.77 12.25
C PHE A 22 -7.05 6.48 11.98
N PRO A 23 -8.17 6.24 12.70
CA PRO A 23 -8.99 5.07 12.41
C PRO A 23 -9.58 5.18 11.01
N PRO A 24 -9.41 4.15 10.16
CA PRO A 24 -10.02 4.14 8.84
C PRO A 24 -11.54 4.17 8.99
N ARG A 25 -12.23 4.87 8.11
CA ARG A 25 -13.69 4.80 8.03
C ARG A 25 -14.05 3.50 7.31
N ALA A 26 -14.69 2.57 8.00
CA ALA A 26 -15.31 1.40 7.38
C ALA A 26 -16.58 1.82 6.64
N GLY A 27 -16.78 1.35 5.41
CA GLY A 27 -17.98 1.79 4.72
C GLY A 27 -18.31 1.14 3.38
N TYR A 28 -17.44 0.35 2.80
CA TYR A 28 -17.77 -0.34 1.55
C TYR A 28 -17.93 -1.84 1.78
N GLY A 29 -19.18 -2.31 1.79
CA GLY A 29 -19.47 -3.72 1.93
C GLY A 29 -19.37 -4.25 3.37
N VAL A 30 -19.69 -5.51 3.54
CA VAL A 30 -19.58 -6.25 4.80
C VAL A 30 -18.18 -6.84 4.87
N ALA A 31 -17.50 -6.67 6.01
CA ALA A 31 -16.26 -7.38 6.28
C ALA A 31 -16.47 -8.90 6.12
N VAL A 32 -15.60 -9.53 5.33
CA VAL A 32 -15.75 -10.95 4.98
C VAL A 32 -14.61 -11.78 5.55
N SER A 33 -14.95 -13.00 6.01
CA SER A 33 -13.94 -13.96 6.47
C SER A 33 -13.38 -14.84 5.33
N ARG A 34 -13.66 -14.50 4.07
CA ARG A 34 -13.13 -15.14 2.86
C ARG A 34 -12.15 -14.24 2.11
N THR A 35 -11.40 -14.79 1.17
CA THR A 35 -10.60 -14.01 0.23
C THR A 35 -11.52 -13.17 -0.66
N PRO A 36 -11.33 -11.85 -0.79
CA PRO A 36 -12.06 -11.04 -1.76
C PRO A 36 -11.80 -11.52 -3.19
N SER A 37 -12.84 -11.45 -4.04
CA SER A 37 -12.68 -11.75 -5.46
C SER A 37 -11.95 -10.62 -6.19
N LEU A 38 -11.45 -10.92 -7.40
CA LEU A 38 -10.85 -9.92 -8.28
C LEU A 38 -11.81 -8.74 -8.54
N GLU A 39 -13.07 -9.05 -8.84
CA GLU A 39 -14.10 -8.04 -9.13
C GLU A 39 -14.40 -7.17 -7.92
N GLU A 40 -14.48 -7.75 -6.72
CA GLU A 40 -14.69 -6.99 -5.48
C GLU A 40 -13.54 -6.02 -5.20
N LEU A 41 -12.29 -6.45 -5.42
CA LEU A 41 -11.12 -5.61 -5.26
C LEU A 41 -11.11 -4.46 -6.28
N LEU A 42 -11.30 -4.76 -7.56
CA LEU A 42 -11.32 -3.74 -8.61
C LEU A 42 -12.46 -2.74 -8.41
N ALA A 43 -13.65 -3.20 -8.01
CA ALA A 43 -14.79 -2.33 -7.70
C ALA A 43 -14.50 -1.42 -6.49
N ALA A 44 -13.85 -1.95 -5.45
CA ALA A 44 -13.45 -1.17 -4.28
C ALA A 44 -12.43 -0.09 -4.65
N TYR A 45 -11.35 -0.44 -5.37
CA TYR A 45 -10.37 0.54 -5.83
C TYR A 45 -10.98 1.61 -6.73
N ALA A 46 -11.86 1.23 -7.66
CA ALA A 46 -12.58 2.18 -8.51
C ALA A 46 -13.48 3.13 -7.73
N ALA A 47 -13.97 2.72 -6.57
CA ALA A 47 -14.76 3.54 -5.65
C ALA A 47 -13.90 4.36 -4.67
N GLY A 48 -12.58 4.17 -4.65
CA GLY A 48 -11.63 4.86 -3.76
C GLY A 48 -11.36 4.15 -2.43
N TRP A 49 -11.79 2.90 -2.32
CA TRP A 49 -11.60 2.07 -1.14
C TRP A 49 -10.40 1.14 -1.30
N PHE A 50 -9.78 0.74 -0.20
CA PHE A 50 -8.69 -0.22 -0.18
C PHE A 50 -8.95 -1.30 0.86
N PRO A 51 -8.48 -2.54 0.65
CA PRO A 51 -8.74 -3.64 1.56
C PRO A 51 -7.76 -3.64 2.74
N MET A 52 -8.24 -4.01 3.92
CA MET A 52 -7.42 -4.37 5.08
C MET A 52 -8.02 -5.57 5.80
N ASP A 53 -7.17 -6.41 6.38
CA ASP A 53 -7.59 -7.44 7.31
C ASP A 53 -7.46 -6.89 8.74
N ILE A 54 -8.56 -6.80 9.44
CA ILE A 54 -8.62 -6.40 10.85
C ILE A 54 -9.25 -7.55 11.62
N ASP A 55 -8.50 -8.12 12.55
CA ASP A 55 -8.95 -9.24 13.41
C ASP A 55 -9.47 -10.46 12.62
N GLY A 56 -8.84 -10.77 11.47
CA GLY A 56 -9.20 -11.91 10.62
C GLY A 56 -10.39 -11.66 9.69
N HIS A 57 -10.81 -10.41 9.54
CA HIS A 57 -11.89 -10.01 8.64
C HIS A 57 -11.38 -8.98 7.64
N VAL A 58 -11.44 -9.33 6.35
CA VAL A 58 -11.10 -8.39 5.28
C VAL A 58 -12.26 -7.44 5.06
N GLY A 59 -12.01 -6.16 5.29
CA GLY A 59 -12.93 -5.07 5.00
C GLY A 59 -12.35 -4.10 3.99
N PHE A 60 -13.20 -3.19 3.48
CA PHE A 60 -12.79 -2.10 2.61
C PHE A 60 -12.93 -0.77 3.34
N TYR A 61 -11.91 0.07 3.21
CA TYR A 61 -11.73 1.26 4.03
C TYR A 61 -11.37 2.47 3.19
N GLU A 62 -11.67 3.66 3.67
CA GLU A 62 -11.15 4.93 3.17
C GLU A 62 -10.53 5.71 4.33
N PHE A 63 -9.59 6.60 4.02
CA PHE A 63 -9.09 7.59 4.97
C PHE A 63 -9.63 8.98 4.66
N ASP A 64 -9.79 9.77 5.72
CA ASP A 64 -10.12 11.18 5.68
C ASP A 64 -9.21 11.93 6.67
N PRO A 65 -8.21 12.69 6.17
CA PRO A 65 -7.89 12.94 4.75
C PRO A 65 -7.28 11.75 4.03
N ARG A 66 -7.27 11.78 2.67
CA ARG A 66 -6.56 10.83 1.82
C ARG A 66 -5.21 11.37 1.40
N ALA A 67 -4.17 10.56 1.50
CA ALA A 67 -2.83 10.96 1.09
C ALA A 67 -2.49 10.53 -0.33
N ILE A 68 -1.87 11.44 -1.06
CA ILE A 68 -1.31 11.20 -2.40
C ILE A 68 0.12 11.73 -2.47
N ILE A 69 0.89 11.25 -3.44
CA ILE A 69 2.13 11.91 -3.88
C ILE A 69 1.85 12.55 -5.24
N PRO A 70 1.76 13.89 -5.33
CA PRO A 70 1.68 14.55 -6.63
C PRO A 70 2.91 14.21 -7.47
N LEU A 71 2.69 13.71 -8.70
CA LEU A 71 3.79 13.26 -9.56
C LEU A 71 4.74 14.41 -9.94
N ASP A 72 4.19 15.61 -10.14
CA ASP A 72 4.94 16.84 -10.37
C ASP A 72 5.53 17.47 -9.09
N GLY A 73 5.05 17.03 -7.92
CA GLY A 73 5.49 17.48 -6.60
C GLY A 73 6.47 16.53 -5.88
N PHE A 74 6.83 15.41 -6.50
CA PHE A 74 7.73 14.43 -5.90
C PHE A 74 9.13 14.99 -5.66
N ARG A 75 9.67 14.75 -4.48
CA ARG A 75 10.99 15.25 -4.08
C ARG A 75 11.84 14.13 -3.53
N VAL A 76 13.07 14.01 -4.00
CA VAL A 76 14.05 13.09 -3.42
C VAL A 76 14.92 13.88 -2.43
N PRO A 77 14.91 13.58 -1.12
CA PRO A 77 15.76 14.23 -0.14
C PRO A 77 17.24 14.12 -0.52
N ARG A 78 18.03 15.18 -0.22
CA ARG A 78 19.47 15.22 -0.60
C ARG A 78 20.26 14.03 -0.05
N SER A 79 19.95 13.60 1.18
CA SER A 79 20.59 12.44 1.80
C SER A 79 20.28 11.15 1.07
N VAL A 80 19.02 10.95 0.63
CA VAL A 80 18.60 9.78 -0.16
C VAL A 80 19.29 9.81 -1.51
N ARG A 81 19.27 10.95 -2.22
CA ARG A 81 19.92 11.09 -3.53
C ARG A 81 21.41 10.75 -3.48
N ARG A 82 22.10 11.17 -2.41
CA ARG A 82 23.51 10.82 -2.20
C ARG A 82 23.67 9.33 -1.98
N ALA A 83 22.90 8.76 -1.06
CA ALA A 83 23.00 7.33 -0.75
C ALA A 83 22.72 6.44 -1.97
N LEU A 84 21.74 6.76 -2.81
CA LEU A 84 21.41 6.00 -4.01
C LEU A 84 22.49 6.12 -5.12
N ARG A 85 23.33 7.16 -5.09
CA ARG A 85 24.50 7.25 -5.99
C ARG A 85 25.66 6.41 -5.49
N ASP A 86 25.86 6.39 -4.17
CA ASP A 86 27.02 5.73 -3.54
C ASP A 86 26.79 4.20 -3.49
N ASP A 87 25.52 3.76 -3.30
CA ASP A 87 25.11 2.36 -3.25
C ASP A 87 23.99 2.11 -4.28
N PRO A 88 24.33 1.84 -5.55
CA PRO A 88 23.31 1.62 -6.58
C PRO A 88 22.63 0.27 -6.40
N PHE A 89 21.30 0.30 -6.32
CA PHE A 89 20.47 -0.90 -6.37
C PHE A 89 20.09 -1.22 -7.82
N GLU A 90 20.08 -2.49 -8.18
CA GLU A 90 19.43 -2.93 -9.41
C GLU A 90 17.91 -2.89 -9.21
N ILE A 91 17.21 -2.15 -10.06
CA ILE A 91 15.74 -2.06 -10.01
C ILE A 91 15.16 -3.05 -11.01
N ARG A 92 14.21 -3.85 -10.55
CA ARG A 92 13.42 -4.75 -11.38
C ARG A 92 11.93 -4.52 -11.10
N MET A 93 11.08 -4.89 -12.05
CA MET A 93 9.63 -4.78 -11.92
C MET A 93 9.01 -6.15 -12.22
N ASP A 94 8.07 -6.55 -11.38
CA ASP A 94 7.29 -7.79 -11.51
C ASP A 94 8.10 -9.09 -11.62
N THR A 95 9.40 -9.07 -11.24
CA THR A 95 10.24 -10.27 -11.29
C THR A 95 10.12 -11.14 -10.04
N ALA A 96 9.68 -10.56 -8.92
CA ALA A 96 9.55 -11.23 -7.62
C ALA A 96 8.34 -10.75 -6.81
N PHE A 97 7.20 -10.46 -7.46
CA PHE A 97 5.99 -9.92 -6.82
C PHE A 97 5.60 -10.71 -5.57
N ASN A 98 5.53 -12.03 -5.65
CA ASN A 98 5.16 -12.89 -4.52
C ASN A 98 6.12 -12.75 -3.32
N ALA A 99 7.42 -12.55 -3.58
CA ALA A 99 8.41 -12.32 -2.54
C ALA A 99 8.21 -10.93 -1.90
N VAL A 100 7.95 -9.89 -2.70
CA VAL A 100 7.65 -8.53 -2.21
C VAL A 100 6.42 -8.54 -1.31
N VAL A 101 5.31 -9.15 -1.74
CA VAL A 101 4.08 -9.26 -0.94
C VAL A 101 4.34 -10.02 0.36
N THR A 102 5.11 -11.10 0.31
CA THR A 102 5.46 -11.88 1.51
C THR A 102 6.29 -11.04 2.49
N GLU A 103 7.29 -10.32 2.02
CA GLU A 103 8.11 -9.43 2.84
C GLU A 103 7.30 -8.27 3.43
N CYS A 104 6.34 -7.73 2.67
CA CYS A 104 5.43 -6.70 3.13
C CYS A 104 4.44 -7.21 4.17
N GLY A 105 4.09 -8.49 4.18
CA GLY A 105 3.20 -9.12 5.15
C GLY A 105 3.86 -9.60 6.44
N LEU A 106 5.18 -9.45 6.59
CA LEU A 106 5.85 -9.83 7.84
C LEU A 106 5.42 -8.90 8.99
N PRO A 107 5.28 -9.44 10.20
CA PRO A 107 4.91 -8.67 11.39
C PRO A 107 5.81 -7.46 11.60
N ARG A 108 5.22 -6.29 11.88
CA ARG A 108 5.93 -5.02 12.12
C ARG A 108 5.31 -4.29 13.31
N GLU A 109 6.06 -3.34 13.87
CA GLU A 109 5.48 -2.37 14.77
C GLU A 109 4.36 -1.61 14.05
N GLY A 110 3.15 -1.66 14.59
CA GLY A 110 1.97 -1.01 13.99
C GLY A 110 0.84 -1.94 13.57
N GLY A 111 1.05 -3.26 13.66
CA GLY A 111 0.02 -4.28 13.39
C GLY A 111 0.15 -4.95 12.02
N GLU A 112 -0.58 -6.04 11.89
CA GLU A 112 -0.68 -6.83 10.67
C GLU A 112 -1.99 -6.47 9.96
N TRP A 113 -1.91 -5.89 8.78
CA TRP A 113 -3.08 -5.62 7.94
C TRP A 113 -3.13 -6.55 6.70
N LEU A 114 -1.97 -7.08 6.32
CA LEU A 114 -1.80 -7.94 5.15
C LEU A 114 -1.76 -9.41 5.60
N SER A 115 -2.93 -9.98 5.85
CA SER A 115 -3.05 -11.40 6.17
C SER A 115 -2.67 -12.29 4.97
N PRO A 116 -2.38 -13.58 5.19
CA PRO A 116 -2.14 -14.54 4.11
C PRO A 116 -3.28 -14.58 3.08
N ARG A 117 -4.52 -14.39 3.53
CA ARG A 117 -5.72 -14.33 2.71
C ARG A 117 -5.71 -13.10 1.79
N LEU A 118 -5.39 -11.94 2.35
CA LEU A 118 -5.31 -10.70 1.57
C LEU A 118 -4.09 -10.72 0.64
N ALA A 119 -2.97 -11.29 1.08
CA ALA A 119 -1.82 -11.53 0.22
C ALA A 119 -2.16 -12.42 -0.99
N ALA A 120 -2.99 -13.46 -0.79
CA ALA A 120 -3.48 -14.30 -1.91
C ALA A 120 -4.35 -13.50 -2.90
N ALA A 121 -5.19 -12.58 -2.39
CA ALA A 121 -5.98 -11.69 -3.23
C ALA A 121 -5.12 -10.75 -4.09
N TYR A 122 -4.02 -10.20 -3.54
CA TYR A 122 -3.08 -9.40 -4.32
C TYR A 122 -2.32 -10.21 -5.39
N ARG A 123 -2.02 -11.50 -5.12
CA ARG A 123 -1.46 -12.38 -6.15
C ARG A 123 -2.42 -12.60 -7.31
N THR A 124 -3.72 -12.77 -7.01
CA THR A 124 -4.75 -12.85 -8.06
C THR A 124 -4.84 -11.56 -8.88
N LEU A 125 -4.72 -10.37 -8.24
CA LEU A 125 -4.63 -9.09 -8.95
C LEU A 125 -3.38 -9.01 -9.85
N HIS A 126 -2.25 -9.53 -9.38
CA HIS A 126 -1.01 -9.56 -10.16
C HIS A 126 -1.13 -10.50 -11.37
N ASP A 127 -1.63 -11.70 -11.17
CA ASP A 127 -1.85 -12.67 -12.26
C ASP A 127 -2.82 -12.13 -13.34
N ALA A 128 -3.73 -11.23 -12.94
CA ALA A 128 -4.65 -10.53 -13.82
C ALA A 128 -4.09 -9.21 -14.43
N GLY A 129 -2.83 -8.83 -14.09
CA GLY A 129 -2.18 -7.64 -14.62
C GLY A 129 -2.59 -6.31 -13.97
N PHE A 130 -3.15 -6.35 -12.75
CA PHE A 130 -3.56 -5.15 -12.02
C PHE A 130 -2.67 -4.82 -10.82
N ALA A 131 -1.91 -5.77 -10.29
CA ALA A 131 -0.99 -5.49 -9.20
C ALA A 131 0.45 -5.70 -9.64
N HIS A 132 1.33 -4.80 -9.19
CA HIS A 132 2.71 -4.71 -9.66
C HIS A 132 3.67 -4.50 -8.51
N SER A 133 4.93 -4.94 -8.70
CA SER A 133 6.02 -4.69 -7.76
C SER A 133 7.16 -3.91 -8.38
N VAL A 134 7.78 -3.05 -7.57
CA VAL A 134 9.05 -2.41 -7.88
C VAL A 134 10.06 -2.89 -6.84
N GLU A 135 11.14 -3.50 -7.30
CA GLU A 135 12.07 -4.28 -6.52
C GLU A 135 13.45 -3.65 -6.50
N ALA A 136 14.07 -3.58 -5.33
CA ALA A 136 15.45 -3.18 -5.17
C ALA A 136 16.31 -4.40 -4.85
N TRP A 137 17.25 -4.69 -5.73
CA TRP A 137 18.17 -5.83 -5.65
C TRP A 137 19.60 -5.35 -5.38
N PHE A 138 20.30 -6.07 -4.53
CA PHE A 138 21.71 -5.83 -4.23
C PHE A 138 22.45 -7.15 -4.14
N ALA A 139 23.56 -7.28 -4.86
CA ALA A 139 24.35 -8.51 -4.96
C ALA A 139 23.49 -9.76 -5.28
N GLY A 140 22.53 -9.63 -6.22
CA GLY A 140 21.65 -10.71 -6.64
C GLY A 140 20.55 -11.09 -5.63
N ARG A 141 20.37 -10.33 -4.56
CA ARG A 141 19.37 -10.57 -3.51
C ARG A 141 18.32 -9.46 -3.50
N LEU A 142 17.06 -9.82 -3.35
CA LEU A 142 15.95 -8.88 -3.10
C LEU A 142 16.12 -8.28 -1.70
N VAL A 143 16.39 -6.98 -1.61
CA VAL A 143 16.68 -6.28 -0.35
C VAL A 143 15.71 -5.17 0.00
N GLY A 144 14.78 -4.84 -0.89
CA GLY A 144 13.70 -3.88 -0.68
C GLY A 144 12.73 -3.91 -1.85
N GLY A 145 11.58 -3.31 -1.67
CA GLY A 145 10.57 -3.22 -2.72
C GLY A 145 9.27 -2.65 -2.18
N LEU A 146 8.40 -2.32 -3.10
CA LEU A 146 7.01 -1.99 -2.83
C LEU A 146 6.11 -2.73 -3.82
N PHE A 147 4.86 -2.88 -3.46
CA PHE A 147 3.84 -3.32 -4.40
C PHE A 147 2.64 -2.39 -4.35
N GLY A 148 1.86 -2.41 -5.42
CA GLY A 148 0.67 -1.58 -5.56
C GLY A 148 -0.26 -2.10 -6.63
N VAL A 149 -1.37 -1.39 -6.82
CA VAL A 149 -2.42 -1.71 -7.80
C VAL A 149 -2.51 -0.58 -8.82
N ALA A 150 -2.50 -0.94 -10.09
CA ALA A 150 -2.71 -0.04 -11.22
C ALA A 150 -4.13 -0.20 -11.77
N LEU A 151 -4.85 0.91 -11.94
CA LEU A 151 -6.18 0.92 -12.52
C LEU A 151 -6.39 2.21 -13.33
N GLY A 152 -6.50 2.09 -14.65
CA GLY A 152 -6.48 3.26 -15.52
C GLY A 152 -5.17 4.03 -15.39
N GLN A 153 -5.23 5.31 -15.05
CA GLN A 153 -4.05 6.15 -14.76
C GLN A 153 -3.83 6.32 -13.23
N MET A 154 -4.44 5.52 -12.39
CA MET A 154 -4.18 5.49 -10.96
C MET A 154 -3.20 4.37 -10.63
N PHE A 155 -2.20 4.66 -9.81
CA PHE A 155 -1.42 3.69 -9.07
C PHE A 155 -1.60 3.92 -7.57
N THR A 156 -1.94 2.87 -6.83
CA THR A 156 -1.99 2.93 -5.37
C THR A 156 -0.91 2.05 -4.77
N SER A 157 0.02 2.64 -3.99
CA SER A 157 1.05 1.88 -3.28
C SER A 157 0.47 1.29 -2.01
N GLU A 158 0.49 -0.03 -1.89
CA GLU A 158 -0.10 -0.75 -0.77
C GLU A 158 0.87 -0.91 0.40
N SER A 159 2.08 -1.32 0.12
CA SER A 159 3.10 -1.52 1.14
C SER A 159 4.51 -1.50 0.55
N MET A 160 5.46 -1.25 1.46
CA MET A 160 6.89 -1.24 1.13
C MET A 160 7.68 -1.94 2.23
N PHE A 161 8.74 -2.64 1.86
CA PHE A 161 9.70 -3.22 2.79
C PHE A 161 11.14 -2.85 2.44
N HIS A 162 12.05 -2.99 3.38
CA HIS A 162 13.49 -2.95 3.16
C HIS A 162 14.22 -3.81 4.19
N ARG A 163 15.28 -4.47 3.76
CA ARG A 163 16.23 -5.23 4.59
C ARG A 163 17.58 -4.55 4.67
N VAL A 164 17.89 -3.70 3.69
CA VAL A 164 19.11 -2.89 3.62
C VAL A 164 18.69 -1.42 3.59
N GLY A 165 19.47 -0.56 4.24
CA GLY A 165 19.22 0.88 4.25
C GLY A 165 19.08 1.44 2.84
N ASN A 166 18.14 2.33 2.64
CA ASN A 166 17.80 2.98 1.37
C ASN A 166 17.20 2.09 0.25
N ALA A 167 17.09 0.77 0.41
CA ALA A 167 16.51 -0.10 -0.62
C ALA A 167 15.02 0.25 -0.88
N GLY A 168 14.23 0.53 0.17
CA GLY A 168 12.86 1.03 0.02
C GLY A 168 12.80 2.40 -0.66
N HIS A 169 13.78 3.29 -0.37
CA HIS A 169 13.88 4.58 -1.06
C HIS A 169 14.19 4.39 -2.56
N ALA A 170 15.06 3.44 -2.91
CA ALA A 170 15.37 3.12 -4.29
C ALA A 170 14.11 2.66 -5.05
N ALA A 171 13.33 1.75 -4.46
CA ALA A 171 12.06 1.30 -5.01
C ALA A 171 11.07 2.47 -5.16
N LEU A 172 10.92 3.34 -4.15
CA LEU A 172 10.02 4.49 -4.20
C LEU A 172 10.39 5.50 -5.31
N VAL A 173 11.70 5.80 -5.45
CA VAL A 173 12.20 6.71 -6.49
C VAL A 173 12.00 6.11 -7.89
N ALA A 174 12.25 4.81 -8.04
CA ALA A 174 12.01 4.10 -9.30
C ALA A 174 10.53 4.04 -9.65
N THR A 175 9.66 3.81 -8.66
CA THR A 175 8.21 3.88 -8.85
C THR A 175 7.78 5.23 -9.41
N HIS A 176 8.24 6.34 -8.82
CA HIS A 176 7.92 7.67 -9.34
C HIS A 176 8.32 7.82 -10.82
N ALA A 177 9.57 7.48 -11.15
CA ALA A 177 10.05 7.59 -12.53
C ALA A 177 9.18 6.77 -13.51
N HIS A 178 8.87 5.54 -13.13
CA HIS A 178 8.03 4.64 -13.92
C HIS A 178 6.60 5.17 -14.10
N LEU A 179 5.99 5.68 -13.04
CA LEU A 179 4.63 6.25 -13.11
C LEU A 179 4.56 7.48 -14.03
N VAL A 180 5.59 8.34 -13.99
CA VAL A 180 5.67 9.50 -14.90
C VAL A 180 5.83 9.04 -16.34
N GLU A 181 6.73 8.11 -16.61
CA GLU A 181 6.98 7.55 -17.95
C GLU A 181 5.76 6.80 -18.50
N GLY A 182 5.08 6.02 -17.64
CA GLY A 182 3.88 5.25 -17.99
C GLY A 182 2.61 6.09 -18.17
N GLY A 183 2.66 7.41 -17.90
CA GLY A 183 1.53 8.31 -18.10
C GLY A 183 0.45 8.22 -17.01
N PHE A 184 0.84 7.82 -15.79
CA PHE A 184 -0.07 7.85 -14.65
C PHE A 184 -0.42 9.28 -14.26
N GLY A 185 -1.63 9.48 -13.72
CA GLY A 185 -2.16 10.80 -13.31
C GLY A 185 -2.45 10.91 -11.81
N LEU A 186 -2.48 9.78 -11.11
CA LEU A 186 -2.77 9.74 -9.66
C LEU A 186 -1.90 8.68 -8.98
N TRP A 187 -1.08 9.12 -8.01
CA TRP A 187 -0.34 8.23 -7.12
C TRP A 187 -0.90 8.30 -5.71
N ASP A 188 -1.67 7.30 -5.35
CA ASP A 188 -2.30 7.14 -4.04
C ASP A 188 -1.38 6.38 -3.08
N ILE A 189 -1.31 6.84 -1.83
CA ILE A 189 -0.53 6.22 -0.75
C ILE A 189 -1.36 6.07 0.54
N GLN A 190 -2.68 6.23 0.44
CA GLN A 190 -3.70 6.15 1.50
C GLN A 190 -3.46 7.13 2.67
N MET A 191 -2.29 7.12 3.30
CA MET A 191 -1.94 7.93 4.47
C MET A 191 -0.58 8.58 4.35
N THR A 192 -0.48 9.82 4.84
CA THR A 192 0.81 10.49 5.04
C THR A 192 1.51 9.95 6.28
N SER A 193 2.81 9.74 6.16
CA SER A 193 3.71 9.45 7.26
C SER A 193 4.88 10.45 7.26
N PRO A 194 5.63 10.60 8.36
CA PRO A 194 6.86 11.40 8.36
C PRO A 194 7.84 10.98 7.27
N HIS A 195 7.81 9.70 6.87
CA HIS A 195 8.62 9.18 5.77
C HIS A 195 8.14 9.71 4.43
N THR A 196 6.85 9.53 4.08
CA THR A 196 6.29 9.91 2.78
C THR A 196 6.20 11.41 2.59
N ALA A 197 5.98 12.18 3.67
CA ALA A 197 5.98 13.65 3.65
C ALA A 197 7.31 14.22 3.13
N ARG A 198 8.44 13.57 3.41
CA ARG A 198 9.77 13.98 2.89
C ARG A 198 9.88 13.85 1.38
N PHE A 199 9.07 13.00 0.77
CA PHE A 199 9.00 12.78 -0.67
C PHE A 199 7.91 13.62 -1.37
N GLY A 200 7.23 14.49 -0.62
CA GLY A 200 6.23 15.38 -1.17
C GLY A 200 4.79 14.89 -1.05
N ALA A 201 4.54 13.88 -0.22
CA ALA A 201 3.17 13.47 0.08
C ALA A 201 2.34 14.61 0.68
N ILE A 202 1.09 14.70 0.27
CA ILE A 202 0.12 15.65 0.77
C ILE A 202 -1.19 14.95 1.11
N ASP A 203 -1.90 15.51 2.08
CA ASP A 203 -3.25 15.10 2.42
C ASP A 203 -4.25 15.96 1.67
N ILE A 204 -5.25 15.32 1.06
CA ILE A 204 -6.33 15.98 0.34
C ILE A 204 -7.70 15.52 0.88
N PRO A 205 -8.74 16.36 0.78
CA PRO A 205 -10.09 15.96 1.18
C PRO A 205 -10.60 14.78 0.33
N PRO A 206 -11.43 13.87 0.89
CA PRO A 206 -11.97 12.72 0.14
C PRO A 206 -12.74 13.12 -1.13
N ALA A 207 -13.40 14.27 -1.14
CA ALA A 207 -14.11 14.76 -2.31
C ALA A 207 -13.15 15.07 -3.48
N GLU A 208 -12.00 15.70 -3.19
CA GLU A 208 -10.95 15.98 -4.17
C GLU A 208 -10.30 14.68 -4.66
N TYR A 209 -9.97 13.77 -3.73
CA TYR A 209 -9.44 12.46 -4.07
C TYR A 209 -10.36 11.72 -5.07
N ARG A 210 -11.67 11.64 -4.77
CA ARG A 210 -12.64 10.99 -5.65
C ARG A 210 -12.78 11.68 -7.01
N GLN A 211 -12.59 12.99 -7.08
CA GLN A 211 -12.56 13.72 -8.36
C GLN A 211 -11.33 13.32 -9.19
N ARG A 212 -10.13 13.31 -8.58
CA ARG A 212 -8.87 12.89 -9.24
C ARG A 212 -8.94 11.43 -9.69
N LEU A 213 -9.48 10.55 -8.84
CA LEU A 213 -9.67 9.13 -9.15
C LEU A 213 -10.58 8.94 -10.36
N ARG A 214 -11.75 9.60 -10.39
CA ARG A 214 -12.65 9.54 -11.57
C ARG A 214 -11.99 10.01 -12.87
N SER A 215 -11.10 10.98 -12.78
CA SER A 215 -10.32 11.42 -13.94
C SER A 215 -9.30 10.37 -14.36
N ALA A 216 -8.54 9.81 -13.43
CA ALA A 216 -7.54 8.79 -13.69
C ALA A 216 -8.15 7.50 -14.28
N LEU A 217 -9.34 7.10 -13.83
CA LEU A 217 -10.02 5.91 -14.32
C LEU A 217 -10.55 6.03 -15.77
N LYS A 218 -10.60 7.23 -16.34
CA LYS A 218 -11.02 7.44 -17.75
C LYS A 218 -9.87 7.25 -18.73
N GLY A 219 -8.64 7.36 -18.26
CA GLY A 219 -7.45 7.17 -19.07
C GLY A 219 -6.89 5.75 -18.96
N SER A 220 -5.81 5.52 -19.66
CA SER A 220 -5.01 4.30 -19.58
C SER A 220 -3.54 4.67 -19.34
N ALA A 221 -2.86 3.90 -18.55
CA ALA A 221 -1.42 3.97 -18.32
C ALA A 221 -0.85 2.55 -18.42
N ALA A 222 0.44 2.43 -18.69
CA ALA A 222 1.14 1.15 -18.72
C ALA A 222 2.08 1.06 -17.52
N PHE A 223 1.99 -0.05 -16.79
CA PHE A 223 2.95 -0.38 -15.74
C PHE A 223 4.03 -1.31 -16.29
#